data_276c3542628a6ff7fd3b86c80069f3fb
#
_entry.id   276c3542628a6ff7fd3b86c80069f3fb
#
_cell.length_a   1.000
_cell.length_b   1.000
_cell.length_c   1.000
_cell.angle_alpha   90.00
_cell.angle_beta   90.00
_cell.angle_gamma   90.00
#
_symmetry.space_group_name_H-M   'P 1'
#
loop_
_entity.id
_entity.type
_entity.pdbx_description
1 polymer ?
#
loop_
_entity_poly.entity_id
_entity_poly.type
_entity_poly.pdbx_seq_one_letter_code
_entity_poly.pdbx_strand_id
1 'polypeptide(L)'
;MSNVAPANYSPQQLKQAVEWFVKLQSEQCSENDRVLFDKWFLKHENHKVAFEQAEQIWANMDDLKFIPLSSLDAARSANPIKSNLVKLASCILFIFSALITGGIWLDHNAETVIYSTEIGEHRCVDLADNSHVDLNTNTRVSVKMSLLGRKIDLIQGEAQFEVSHNSFRPFTVTVGDLNIRDIGTVFNVRKQVQGAIVSVLEGEVELDNGRNVNNESIVAGNQRSYSENKGLGILQKVEPEKISAWINGHLVFTHASLSDVIGELERYHDVHFIFYDKNLAKEILSGTFNSSDLNPFLHALETMLPIQVKRNGQQIELRRWVR
;
A
#
# COMPACT_ATOMS: atom_id res chain seq x y z
N MET A 1 37.38 -7.00 -10.20
CA MET A 1 35.98 -7.32 -10.60
C MET A 1 35.64 -8.64 -9.90
N SER A 2 35.13 -8.58 -8.70
CA SER A 2 34.70 -9.73 -7.91
C SER A 2 33.27 -10.08 -8.28
N ASN A 3 33.07 -11.25 -8.88
CA ASN A 3 31.76 -11.86 -9.11
C ASN A 3 31.10 -12.10 -7.76
N VAL A 4 30.16 -11.23 -7.38
CA VAL A 4 29.26 -11.51 -6.28
C VAL A 4 28.12 -12.36 -6.87
N ALA A 5 28.06 -13.62 -6.48
CA ALA A 5 26.93 -14.50 -6.78
C ALA A 5 25.62 -13.86 -6.26
N PRO A 6 24.46 -14.08 -6.92
CA PRO A 6 23.19 -13.51 -6.46
C PRO A 6 22.91 -13.98 -5.03
N ALA A 7 22.63 -13.03 -4.16
CA ALA A 7 22.37 -13.30 -2.76
C ALA A 7 21.10 -14.17 -2.60
N ASN A 8 21.24 -15.36 -2.03
CA ASN A 8 20.15 -16.32 -1.79
C ASN A 8 19.26 -15.95 -0.58
N TYR A 9 19.18 -14.67 -0.21
CA TYR A 9 18.38 -14.17 0.93
C TYR A 9 17.67 -12.87 0.57
N SER A 10 16.54 -12.62 1.22
CA SER A 10 15.78 -11.37 1.07
C SER A 10 16.39 -10.24 1.91
N PRO A 11 16.15 -8.95 1.55
CA PRO A 11 16.55 -7.81 2.37
C PRO A 11 16.03 -7.88 3.82
N GLN A 12 14.87 -8.48 4.01
CA GLN A 12 14.23 -8.66 5.31
C GLN A 12 14.98 -9.70 6.18
N GLN A 13 15.46 -10.78 5.53
CA GLN A 13 16.29 -11.79 6.21
C GLN A 13 17.65 -11.23 6.63
N LEU A 14 18.26 -10.38 5.79
CA LEU A 14 19.50 -9.69 6.16
C LEU A 14 19.29 -8.73 7.34
N LYS A 15 18.19 -7.97 7.34
CA LYS A 15 17.83 -7.09 8.46
C LYS A 15 17.69 -7.86 9.76
N GLN A 16 16.96 -8.97 9.74
CA GLN A 16 16.79 -9.84 10.91
C GLN A 16 18.13 -10.44 11.36
N ALA A 17 18.99 -10.82 10.42
CA ALA A 17 20.33 -11.32 10.72
C ALA A 17 21.19 -10.29 11.45
N VAL A 18 21.17 -9.03 11.00
CA VAL A 18 21.88 -7.93 11.66
C VAL A 18 21.30 -7.65 13.05
N GLU A 19 19.98 -7.68 13.23
CA GLU A 19 19.33 -7.51 14.54
C GLU A 19 19.74 -8.62 15.51
N TRP A 20 19.76 -9.88 15.07
CA TRP A 20 20.25 -11.01 15.86
C TRP A 20 21.72 -10.88 16.20
N PHE A 21 22.56 -10.48 15.23
CA PHE A 21 23.98 -10.30 15.46
C PHE A 21 24.27 -9.27 16.53
N VAL A 22 23.64 -8.09 16.46
CA VAL A 22 23.77 -7.02 17.45
C VAL A 22 23.28 -7.48 18.83
N LYS A 23 22.15 -8.21 18.87
CA LYS A 23 21.56 -8.70 20.11
C LYS A 23 22.44 -9.74 20.80
N LEU A 24 23.05 -10.66 20.05
CA LEU A 24 23.97 -11.67 20.58
C LEU A 24 25.27 -11.08 21.12
N GLN A 25 25.71 -9.93 20.59
CA GLN A 25 26.89 -9.19 21.04
C GLN A 25 26.62 -8.28 22.24
N SER A 26 25.36 -8.06 22.61
CA SER A 26 25.01 -7.19 23.73
C SER A 26 25.21 -7.88 25.08
N GLU A 27 25.67 -7.16 26.09
CA GLU A 27 25.77 -7.65 27.48
C GLU A 27 24.41 -8.05 28.10
N GLN A 28 23.29 -7.67 27.45
CA GLN A 28 21.93 -7.97 27.91
C GLN A 28 21.34 -9.22 27.24
N CYS A 29 22.14 -9.98 26.45
CA CYS A 29 21.67 -11.20 25.79
C CYS A 29 21.28 -12.28 26.79
N SER A 30 20.01 -12.64 26.87
CA SER A 30 19.50 -13.69 27.74
C SER A 30 19.65 -15.09 27.16
N GLU A 31 19.62 -16.13 27.99
CA GLU A 31 19.56 -17.52 27.53
C GLU A 31 18.36 -17.80 26.62
N ASN A 32 17.23 -17.17 26.90
CA ASN A 32 16.03 -17.27 26.07
C ASN A 32 16.25 -16.66 24.67
N ASP A 33 17.02 -15.59 24.55
CA ASP A 33 17.35 -14.98 23.26
C ASP A 33 18.21 -15.91 22.40
N ARG A 34 19.12 -16.67 23.01
CA ARG A 34 19.94 -17.69 22.31
C ARG A 34 19.08 -18.81 21.76
N VAL A 35 18.11 -19.30 22.54
CA VAL A 35 17.16 -20.32 22.09
C VAL A 35 16.28 -19.82 20.94
N LEU A 36 15.86 -18.55 20.98
CA LEU A 36 15.08 -17.94 19.89
C LEU A 36 15.92 -17.73 18.64
N PHE A 37 17.19 -17.35 18.80
CA PHE A 37 18.14 -17.26 17.70
C PHE A 37 18.34 -18.62 17.02
N ASP A 38 18.60 -19.69 17.79
CA ASP A 38 18.80 -21.03 17.25
C ASP A 38 17.57 -21.49 16.45
N LYS A 39 16.36 -21.23 16.94
CA LYS A 39 15.13 -21.53 16.20
C LYS A 39 15.03 -20.75 14.90
N TRP A 40 15.38 -19.47 14.90
CA TRP A 40 15.37 -18.64 13.70
C TRP A 40 16.47 -19.11 12.72
N PHE A 41 17.67 -19.35 13.19
CA PHE A 41 18.83 -19.74 12.40
C PHE A 41 18.65 -21.09 11.69
N LEU A 42 17.99 -22.06 12.36
CA LEU A 42 17.74 -23.40 11.81
C LEU A 42 16.47 -23.47 10.94
N LYS A 43 15.65 -22.43 10.92
CA LYS A 43 14.35 -22.46 10.23
C LYS A 43 14.48 -22.53 8.69
N HIS A 44 15.46 -21.85 8.11
CA HIS A 44 15.74 -21.84 6.68
C HIS A 44 17.22 -21.66 6.41
N GLU A 45 17.72 -22.30 5.34
CA GLU A 45 19.11 -22.19 4.93
C GLU A 45 19.52 -20.75 4.58
N ASN A 46 18.59 -19.98 4.02
CA ASN A 46 18.76 -18.56 3.71
C ASN A 46 19.03 -17.69 4.94
N HIS A 47 18.58 -18.08 6.14
CA HIS A 47 18.88 -17.37 7.39
C HIS A 47 20.35 -17.52 7.79
N LYS A 48 20.93 -18.70 7.55
CA LYS A 48 22.37 -18.94 7.77
C LYS A 48 23.21 -18.05 6.87
N VAL A 49 22.88 -18.03 5.56
CA VAL A 49 23.59 -17.21 4.57
C VAL A 49 23.47 -15.72 4.89
N ALA A 50 22.28 -15.27 5.30
CA ALA A 50 22.05 -13.88 5.71
C ALA A 50 22.84 -13.52 6.98
N PHE A 51 22.97 -14.46 7.94
CA PHE A 51 23.72 -14.23 9.17
C PHE A 51 25.23 -14.21 8.93
N GLU A 52 25.76 -15.12 8.12
CA GLU A 52 27.17 -15.10 7.68
C GLU A 52 27.51 -13.80 6.95
N GLN A 53 26.58 -13.28 6.13
CA GLN A 53 26.77 -11.99 5.48
C GLN A 53 26.77 -10.82 6.49
N ALA A 54 25.93 -10.87 7.51
CA ALA A 54 25.93 -9.86 8.58
C ALA A 54 27.26 -9.91 9.38
N GLU A 55 27.79 -11.10 9.66
CA GLU A 55 29.11 -11.27 10.29
C GLU A 55 30.24 -10.72 9.41
N GLN A 56 30.22 -10.98 8.12
CA GLN A 56 31.22 -10.44 7.17
C GLN A 56 31.19 -8.91 7.09
N ILE A 57 29.99 -8.33 7.06
CA ILE A 57 29.83 -6.86 7.09
C ILE A 57 30.43 -6.30 8.36
N TRP A 58 30.19 -6.95 9.51
CA TRP A 58 30.71 -6.51 10.79
C TRP A 58 32.21 -6.71 10.93
N ALA A 59 32.74 -7.85 10.46
CA ALA A 59 34.19 -8.14 10.46
C ALA A 59 34.96 -7.11 9.61
N ASN A 60 34.40 -6.70 8.46
CA ASN A 60 34.98 -5.63 7.66
C ASN A 60 34.90 -4.25 8.35
N MET A 61 33.98 -4.07 9.29
CA MET A 61 33.93 -2.89 10.16
C MET A 61 34.84 -2.99 11.40
N ASP A 62 35.18 -4.19 11.84
CA ASP A 62 36.15 -4.41 12.93
C ASP A 62 37.58 -4.01 12.53
N ASP A 63 37.94 -4.08 11.26
CA ASP A 63 39.20 -3.49 10.78
C ASP A 63 39.24 -1.98 10.97
N LEU A 64 38.07 -1.31 11.14
CA LEU A 64 37.99 0.10 11.53
C LEU A 64 38.05 0.33 13.05
N LYS A 65 37.90 -0.72 13.88
CA LYS A 65 38.02 -0.67 15.36
C LYS A 65 39.46 -0.66 15.86
N PHE A 66 40.45 -1.00 15.03
CA PHE A 66 41.85 -0.90 15.37
C PHE A 66 42.41 0.52 15.26
N ILE A 67 41.62 1.52 15.65
CA ILE A 67 42.19 2.76 16.18
C ILE A 67 42.25 2.53 17.70
N PRO A 68 43.44 2.23 18.26
CA PRO A 68 43.57 1.95 19.69
C PRO A 68 43.14 3.19 20.47
N LEU A 69 42.14 3.03 21.33
CA LEU A 69 41.67 4.06 22.28
C LEU A 69 42.77 4.49 23.28
N SER A 70 43.88 3.77 23.35
CA SER A 70 45.11 4.15 24.04
C SER A 70 45.78 5.41 23.47
N SER A 71 45.32 5.93 22.36
CA SER A 71 45.81 7.18 21.78
C SER A 71 45.17 8.46 22.35
N LEU A 72 44.20 8.37 23.24
CA LEU A 72 43.65 9.57 23.91
C LEU A 72 44.66 10.28 24.82
N ASP A 73 45.59 9.55 25.40
CA ASP A 73 46.70 10.14 26.19
C ASP A 73 47.83 10.67 25.31
N ALA A 74 48.02 10.11 24.11
CA ALA A 74 48.94 10.62 23.09
C ALA A 74 48.41 11.86 22.35
N ALA A 75 47.11 12.12 22.39
CA ALA A 75 46.48 13.25 21.74
C ALA A 75 46.77 14.60 22.44
N ARG A 76 47.30 14.58 23.67
CA ARG A 76 47.75 15.80 24.41
C ARG A 76 49.11 16.28 23.99
N SER A 77 49.93 15.50 23.29
CA SER A 77 51.25 15.90 22.75
C SER A 77 51.26 15.89 21.21
N ALA A 78 50.21 16.36 20.60
CA ALA A 78 49.96 16.12 19.19
C ALA A 78 50.66 17.08 18.26
N ASN A 79 51.41 16.52 17.36
CA ASN A 79 51.87 17.12 16.08
C ASN A 79 50.68 17.75 15.30
N PRO A 80 50.86 18.90 14.60
CA PRO A 80 49.82 19.62 13.89
C PRO A 80 49.11 18.79 12.77
N ILE A 81 49.74 17.71 12.31
CA ILE A 81 49.15 16.80 11.30
C ILE A 81 47.93 16.04 11.85
N LYS A 82 47.92 15.64 13.14
CA LYS A 82 46.76 14.94 13.77
C LYS A 82 45.59 15.88 13.98
N SER A 83 45.82 17.16 14.24
CA SER A 83 44.78 18.20 14.32
C SER A 83 44.00 18.36 13.02
N ASN A 84 44.66 18.22 11.86
CA ASN A 84 43.99 18.33 10.57
C ASN A 84 43.15 17.13 10.21
N LEU A 85 43.53 15.90 10.63
CA LEU A 85 42.70 14.69 10.46
C LEU A 85 41.42 14.74 11.32
N VAL A 86 41.53 15.21 12.56
CA VAL A 86 40.33 15.38 13.42
C VAL A 86 39.42 16.49 12.87
N LYS A 87 39.97 17.58 12.39
CA LYS A 87 39.21 18.66 11.71
C LYS A 87 38.53 18.13 10.44
N LEU A 88 39.24 17.33 9.63
CA LEU A 88 38.68 16.72 8.41
C LEU A 88 37.55 15.76 8.77
N ALA A 89 37.73 14.88 9.77
CA ALA A 89 36.71 13.97 10.23
C ALA A 89 35.48 14.70 10.78
N SER A 90 35.68 15.80 11.55
CA SER A 90 34.58 16.62 12.05
C SER A 90 33.84 17.36 10.94
N CYS A 91 34.55 17.84 9.91
CA CYS A 91 33.93 18.44 8.74
C CYS A 91 33.09 17.43 7.94
N ILE A 92 33.60 16.21 7.74
CA ILE A 92 32.86 15.14 7.07
C ILE A 92 31.60 14.78 7.84
N LEU A 93 31.70 14.63 9.17
CA LEU A 93 30.55 14.33 10.04
C LEU A 93 29.51 15.46 9.99
N PHE A 94 29.97 16.73 10.01
CA PHE A 94 29.08 17.87 9.92
C PHE A 94 28.37 17.94 8.56
N ILE A 95 29.09 17.71 7.44
CA ILE A 95 28.51 17.66 6.09
C ILE A 95 27.48 16.52 6.02
N PHE A 96 27.83 15.35 6.54
CA PHE A 96 26.92 14.19 6.56
C PHE A 96 25.65 14.46 7.38
N SER A 97 25.83 15.07 8.56
CA SER A 97 24.70 15.51 9.39
C SER A 97 23.83 16.56 8.68
N ALA A 98 24.46 17.53 8.03
CA ALA A 98 23.75 18.57 7.26
C ALA A 98 23.01 18.00 6.05
N LEU A 99 23.56 17.00 5.37
CA LEU A 99 22.91 16.29 4.27
C LEU A 99 21.69 15.48 4.77
N ILE A 100 21.84 14.78 5.90
CA ILE A 100 20.73 14.04 6.50
C ILE A 100 19.62 14.98 6.95
N THR A 101 19.96 16.02 7.72
CA THR A 101 18.96 16.97 8.22
C THR A 101 18.31 17.75 7.07
N GLY A 102 19.09 18.15 6.07
CA GLY A 102 18.59 18.79 4.86
C GLY A 102 17.68 17.86 4.05
N GLY A 103 18.03 16.58 3.90
CA GLY A 103 17.20 15.57 3.24
C GLY A 103 15.86 15.36 3.97
N ILE A 104 15.90 15.23 5.29
CA ILE A 104 14.67 15.10 6.13
C ILE A 104 13.80 16.35 6.02
N TRP A 105 14.42 17.54 6.01
CA TRP A 105 13.71 18.81 5.89
C TRP A 105 13.02 18.94 4.52
N LEU A 106 13.72 18.58 3.43
CA LEU A 106 13.17 18.57 2.07
C LEU A 106 12.01 17.55 1.95
N ASP A 107 12.14 16.37 2.57
CA ASP A 107 11.11 15.36 2.58
C ASP A 107 9.85 15.83 3.35
N HIS A 108 10.06 16.49 4.49
CA HIS A 108 8.96 17.03 5.30
C HIS A 108 8.20 18.14 4.55
N ASN A 109 8.90 19.00 3.82
CA ASN A 109 8.34 20.12 3.04
C ASN A 109 7.94 19.74 1.61
N ALA A 110 7.96 18.44 1.24
CA ALA A 110 7.48 18.01 -0.07
C ALA A 110 6.01 18.41 -0.26
N GLU A 111 5.71 19.00 -1.41
CA GLU A 111 4.38 19.49 -1.74
C GLU A 111 3.35 18.34 -1.76
N THR A 112 2.19 18.63 -1.23
CA THR A 112 1.05 17.72 -1.27
C THR A 112 0.05 18.22 -2.31
N VAL A 113 -0.23 17.39 -3.31
CA VAL A 113 -1.17 17.70 -4.39
C VAL A 113 -2.46 16.90 -4.16
N ILE A 114 -3.61 17.56 -4.27
CA ILE A 114 -4.91 16.91 -4.16
C ILE A 114 -5.51 16.76 -5.55
N TYR A 115 -5.91 15.53 -5.89
CA TYR A 115 -6.68 15.21 -7.08
C TYR A 115 -8.08 14.76 -6.67
N SER A 116 -9.09 15.17 -7.41
CA SER A 116 -10.47 14.76 -7.15
C SER A 116 -11.27 14.62 -8.43
N THR A 117 -12.34 13.84 -8.35
CA THR A 117 -13.38 13.64 -9.36
C THR A 117 -14.74 13.93 -8.75
N GLU A 118 -15.66 14.44 -9.57
CA GLU A 118 -17.06 14.59 -9.24
C GLU A 118 -17.85 13.28 -9.41
N ILE A 119 -19.15 13.27 -9.05
CA ILE A 119 -20.02 12.13 -9.28
C ILE A 119 -20.14 11.87 -10.79
N GLY A 120 -19.90 10.65 -11.23
CA GLY A 120 -19.91 10.23 -12.63
C GLY A 120 -18.63 10.57 -13.41
N GLU A 121 -17.68 11.31 -12.81
CA GLU A 121 -16.40 11.64 -13.43
C GLU A 121 -15.39 10.50 -13.21
N HIS A 122 -14.60 10.21 -14.24
CA HIS A 122 -13.41 9.38 -14.19
C HIS A 122 -12.22 10.22 -14.68
N ARG A 123 -11.07 10.07 -14.03
CA ARG A 123 -9.86 10.82 -14.38
C ARG A 123 -8.61 9.98 -14.17
N CYS A 124 -7.76 9.89 -15.22
CA CYS A 124 -6.42 9.35 -15.11
C CYS A 124 -5.42 10.47 -14.77
N VAL A 125 -4.49 10.20 -13.86
CA VAL A 125 -3.44 11.12 -13.39
C VAL A 125 -2.10 10.43 -13.50
N ASP A 126 -1.18 11.06 -14.25
CA ASP A 126 0.23 10.64 -14.29
C ASP A 126 1.00 11.29 -13.15
N LEU A 127 1.66 10.46 -12.35
CA LEU A 127 2.49 10.92 -11.25
C LEU A 127 3.94 11.17 -11.68
N ALA A 128 4.67 11.97 -10.91
CA ALA A 128 6.04 12.37 -11.24
C ALA A 128 7.07 11.22 -11.25
N ASP A 129 6.69 10.04 -10.77
CA ASP A 129 7.50 8.81 -10.74
C ASP A 129 7.14 7.82 -11.87
N ASN A 130 6.34 8.24 -12.84
CA ASN A 130 5.74 7.45 -13.90
C ASN A 130 4.75 6.37 -13.41
N SER A 131 4.21 6.50 -12.21
CA SER A 131 3.04 5.75 -11.79
C SER A 131 1.77 6.40 -12.35
N HIS A 132 0.74 5.58 -12.63
CA HIS A 132 -0.56 6.06 -13.10
C HIS A 132 -1.62 5.80 -12.04
N VAL A 133 -2.54 6.75 -11.87
CA VAL A 133 -3.65 6.64 -10.93
C VAL A 133 -4.94 6.96 -11.65
N ASP A 134 -5.79 5.96 -11.77
CA ASP A 134 -7.17 6.13 -12.24
C ASP A 134 -8.07 6.42 -11.05
N LEU A 135 -8.72 7.59 -11.08
CA LEU A 135 -9.67 8.01 -10.06
C LEU A 135 -11.09 7.72 -10.56
N ASN A 136 -11.82 6.91 -9.81
CA ASN A 136 -13.21 6.61 -10.09
C ASN A 136 -14.13 7.77 -9.67
N THR A 137 -15.42 7.60 -9.84
CA THR A 137 -16.46 8.56 -9.44
C THR A 137 -16.32 9.02 -7.99
N ASN A 138 -16.56 10.32 -7.73
CA ASN A 138 -16.59 10.93 -6.40
C ASN A 138 -15.38 10.54 -5.52
N THR A 139 -14.20 10.65 -6.12
CA THR A 139 -12.94 10.23 -5.51
C THR A 139 -12.07 11.43 -5.15
N ARG A 140 -11.37 11.34 -4.03
CA ARG A 140 -10.38 12.33 -3.61
C ARG A 140 -9.14 11.64 -3.06
N VAL A 141 -8.00 11.97 -3.64
CA VAL A 141 -6.68 11.49 -3.20
C VAL A 141 -5.75 12.66 -2.91
N SER A 142 -4.94 12.51 -1.89
CA SER A 142 -3.84 13.40 -1.56
C SER A 142 -2.53 12.69 -1.89
N VAL A 143 -1.69 13.30 -2.70
CA VAL A 143 -0.43 12.73 -3.20
C VAL A 143 0.74 13.55 -2.69
N LYS A 144 1.67 12.90 -1.99
CA LYS A 144 2.92 13.48 -1.53
C LYS A 144 4.08 12.66 -2.07
N MET A 145 4.79 13.23 -3.06
CA MET A 145 6.00 12.65 -3.63
C MET A 145 7.22 13.28 -2.99
N SER A 146 8.00 12.49 -2.26
CA SER A 146 9.17 12.96 -1.54
C SER A 146 10.44 12.19 -1.93
N LEU A 147 11.58 12.59 -1.41
CA LEU A 147 12.86 11.89 -1.65
C LEU A 147 12.88 10.49 -1.04
N LEU A 148 12.20 10.30 0.11
CA LEU A 148 12.25 9.08 0.91
C LEU A 148 11.06 8.16 0.65
N GLY A 149 9.98 8.64 0.02
CA GLY A 149 8.79 7.83 -0.21
C GLY A 149 7.77 8.46 -1.15
N ARG A 150 6.82 7.65 -1.55
CA ARG A 150 5.67 8.00 -2.40
C ARG A 150 4.42 7.69 -1.60
N LYS A 151 3.78 8.73 -1.06
CA LYS A 151 2.64 8.59 -0.13
C LYS A 151 1.37 9.12 -0.78
N ILE A 152 0.36 8.28 -0.83
CA ILE A 152 -0.98 8.62 -1.27
C ILE A 152 -1.95 8.38 -0.12
N ASP A 153 -2.85 9.32 0.12
CA ASP A 153 -3.96 9.14 1.05
C ASP A 153 -5.27 9.13 0.24
N LEU A 154 -5.95 8.00 0.20
CA LEU A 154 -7.28 7.86 -0.38
C LEU A 154 -8.31 8.34 0.63
N ILE A 155 -8.65 9.63 0.54
CA ILE A 155 -9.56 10.30 1.46
C ILE A 155 -10.99 9.82 1.26
N GLN A 156 -11.40 9.60 -0.01
CA GLN A 156 -12.76 9.21 -0.41
C GLN A 156 -12.74 8.50 -1.76
N GLY A 157 -13.71 7.62 -1.99
CA GLY A 157 -13.99 7.02 -3.29
C GLY A 157 -13.16 5.77 -3.58
N GLU A 158 -12.71 5.63 -4.81
CA GLU A 158 -12.03 4.44 -5.33
C GLU A 158 -10.98 4.86 -6.36
N ALA A 159 -9.82 4.24 -6.27
CA ALA A 159 -8.74 4.47 -7.24
C ALA A 159 -8.02 3.17 -7.58
N GLN A 160 -7.60 3.04 -8.83
CA GLN A 160 -6.67 2.03 -9.29
C GLN A 160 -5.29 2.66 -9.44
N PHE A 161 -4.29 1.95 -8.97
CA PHE A 161 -2.89 2.36 -8.99
C PHE A 161 -2.12 1.40 -9.88
N GLU A 162 -1.45 1.92 -10.88
CA GLU A 162 -0.41 1.23 -11.65
C GLU A 162 0.93 1.82 -11.24
N VAL A 163 1.67 1.10 -10.40
CA VAL A 163 2.85 1.63 -9.72
C VAL A 163 4.13 1.30 -10.45
N SER A 164 4.89 2.33 -10.80
CA SER A 164 6.24 2.17 -11.33
C SER A 164 7.18 1.57 -10.27
N HIS A 165 7.84 0.47 -10.64
CA HIS A 165 8.71 -0.27 -9.72
C HIS A 165 9.88 0.58 -9.21
N ASN A 166 10.00 0.73 -7.88
CA ASN A 166 11.12 1.37 -7.23
C ASN A 166 11.28 0.87 -5.78
N SER A 167 12.21 -0.06 -5.56
CA SER A 167 12.47 -0.66 -4.26
C SER A 167 13.08 0.30 -3.23
N PHE A 168 13.75 1.38 -3.66
CA PHE A 168 14.35 2.38 -2.75
C PHE A 168 13.35 3.41 -2.24
N ARG A 169 12.25 3.62 -2.97
CA ARG A 169 11.20 4.58 -2.61
C ARG A 169 9.85 3.86 -2.62
N PRO A 170 9.48 3.22 -1.50
CA PRO A 170 8.22 2.48 -1.42
C PRO A 170 7.03 3.38 -1.73
N PHE A 171 6.03 2.82 -2.43
CA PHE A 171 4.76 3.45 -2.69
C PHE A 171 3.78 2.99 -1.61
N THR A 172 3.16 3.92 -0.91
CA THR A 172 2.24 3.61 0.18
C THR A 172 0.92 4.32 -0.05
N VAL A 173 -0.16 3.56 -0.11
CA VAL A 173 -1.53 4.09 -0.10
C VAL A 173 -2.10 3.91 1.29
N THR A 174 -2.53 5.01 1.90
CA THR A 174 -3.18 5.03 3.21
C THR A 174 -4.70 5.20 3.04
N VAL A 175 -5.48 4.42 3.77
CA VAL A 175 -6.95 4.55 3.84
C VAL A 175 -7.38 4.41 5.30
N GLY A 176 -7.65 5.53 5.96
CA GLY A 176 -7.85 5.53 7.41
C GLY A 176 -6.59 5.07 8.14
N ASP A 177 -6.68 4.00 8.90
CA ASP A 177 -5.54 3.38 9.61
C ASP A 177 -4.89 2.20 8.85
N LEU A 178 -5.37 1.88 7.64
CA LEU A 178 -4.76 0.86 6.77
C LEU A 178 -3.69 1.48 5.88
N ASN A 179 -2.47 0.95 5.92
CA ASN A 179 -1.40 1.23 5.00
C ASN A 179 -1.23 0.06 4.02
N ILE A 180 -1.27 0.35 2.74
CA ILE A 180 -1.06 -0.58 1.63
C ILE A 180 0.28 -0.23 1.04
N ARG A 181 1.26 -1.10 1.21
CA ARG A 181 2.62 -0.92 0.70
C ARG A 181 2.82 -1.71 -0.56
N ASP A 182 3.32 -1.03 -1.57
CA ASP A 182 3.58 -1.58 -2.88
C ASP A 182 5.01 -1.35 -3.35
N ILE A 183 5.50 -2.21 -4.25
CA ILE A 183 6.85 -2.14 -4.82
C ILE A 183 6.81 -2.13 -6.36
N GLY A 184 5.63 -2.33 -6.98
CA GLY A 184 5.45 -2.35 -8.44
C GLY A 184 4.36 -3.32 -8.85
N THR A 185 3.10 -2.91 -8.68
CA THR A 185 1.89 -3.71 -8.88
C THR A 185 0.81 -2.89 -9.56
N VAL A 186 -0.23 -3.59 -10.01
CA VAL A 186 -1.52 -2.97 -10.36
C VAL A 186 -2.55 -3.42 -9.32
N PHE A 187 -3.11 -2.46 -8.60
CA PHE A 187 -4.09 -2.75 -7.56
C PHE A 187 -5.16 -1.65 -7.47
N ASN A 188 -6.34 -2.04 -7.02
CA ASN A 188 -7.50 -1.16 -6.82
C ASN A 188 -7.81 -1.05 -5.33
N VAL A 189 -8.10 0.15 -4.88
CA VAL A 189 -8.50 0.43 -3.50
C VAL A 189 -9.80 1.20 -3.51
N ARG A 190 -10.81 0.64 -2.85
CA ARG A 190 -12.10 1.27 -2.64
C ARG A 190 -12.31 1.56 -1.16
N LYS A 191 -12.41 2.83 -0.82
CA LYS A 191 -12.76 3.24 0.54
C LYS A 191 -14.22 2.97 0.83
N GLN A 192 -14.49 2.43 2.00
CA GLN A 192 -15.82 2.21 2.55
C GLN A 192 -16.05 3.11 3.78
N VAL A 193 -17.28 3.18 4.27
CA VAL A 193 -17.64 4.02 5.44
C VAL A 193 -16.78 3.69 6.67
N GLN A 194 -16.45 2.43 6.88
CA GLN A 194 -15.63 1.96 8.01
C GLN A 194 -14.57 0.97 7.53
N GLY A 195 -13.70 1.39 6.61
CA GLY A 195 -12.63 0.56 6.11
C GLY A 195 -12.38 0.68 4.62
N ALA A 196 -11.90 -0.41 3.99
CA ALA A 196 -11.57 -0.44 2.57
C ALA A 196 -11.70 -1.85 1.98
N ILE A 197 -11.77 -1.92 0.65
CA ILE A 197 -11.54 -3.14 -0.12
C ILE A 197 -10.27 -2.93 -0.94
N VAL A 198 -9.33 -3.86 -0.85
CA VAL A 198 -8.09 -3.87 -1.62
C VAL A 198 -8.11 -5.08 -2.55
N SER A 199 -8.00 -4.86 -3.85
CA SER A 199 -7.98 -5.89 -4.89
C SER A 199 -6.68 -5.79 -5.67
N VAL A 200 -5.95 -6.88 -5.83
CA VAL A 200 -4.67 -6.90 -6.57
C VAL A 200 -4.88 -7.54 -7.93
N LEU A 201 -4.57 -6.79 -8.97
CA LEU A 201 -4.69 -7.21 -10.37
C LEU A 201 -3.39 -7.86 -10.85
N GLU A 202 -2.25 -7.23 -10.54
CA GLU A 202 -0.92 -7.72 -10.89
C GLU A 202 0.05 -7.52 -9.73
N GLY A 203 0.95 -8.48 -9.49
CA GLY A 203 1.97 -8.43 -8.45
C GLY A 203 1.46 -8.77 -7.05
N GLU A 204 1.97 -8.08 -6.03
CA GLU A 204 1.68 -8.33 -4.62
C GLU A 204 1.76 -7.04 -3.81
N VAL A 205 0.82 -6.80 -2.91
CA VAL A 205 0.84 -5.68 -1.95
C VAL A 205 0.87 -6.19 -0.51
N GLU A 206 1.53 -5.46 0.37
CA GLU A 206 1.53 -5.71 1.82
C GLU A 206 0.50 -4.79 2.50
N LEU A 207 -0.28 -5.36 3.42
CA LEU A 207 -1.24 -4.64 4.24
C LEU A 207 -0.72 -4.51 5.68
N ASP A 208 -0.68 -3.29 6.18
CA ASP A 208 -0.32 -2.98 7.57
C ASP A 208 -1.40 -2.08 8.18
N ASN A 209 -2.06 -2.56 9.23
CA ASN A 209 -3.06 -1.81 9.99
C ASN A 209 -2.54 -1.36 11.38
N GLY A 210 -1.24 -1.49 11.62
CA GLY A 210 -0.61 -1.15 12.91
C GLY A 210 -1.01 -2.01 14.10
N ARG A 211 -1.89 -3.00 13.93
CA ARG A 211 -2.42 -3.87 15.00
C ARG A 211 -1.80 -5.27 14.99
N ASN A 212 -1.38 -5.72 13.82
CA ASN A 212 -0.80 -7.04 13.63
C ASN A 212 0.73 -6.96 13.59
N VAL A 213 1.40 -7.89 14.27
CA VAL A 213 2.87 -7.99 14.26
C VAL A 213 3.40 -8.43 12.89
N ASN A 214 2.57 -9.09 12.10
CA ASN A 214 2.91 -9.57 10.76
C ASN A 214 2.10 -8.79 9.72
N ASN A 215 2.77 -8.17 8.76
CA ASN A 215 2.14 -7.66 7.57
C ASN A 215 1.52 -8.83 6.80
N GLU A 216 0.30 -8.64 6.33
CA GLU A 216 -0.36 -9.63 5.50
C GLU A 216 -0.29 -9.20 4.05
N SER A 217 0.04 -10.12 3.13
CA SER A 217 0.12 -9.80 1.71
C SER A 217 -1.08 -10.31 0.93
N ILE A 218 -1.36 -9.61 -0.17
CA ILE A 218 -2.35 -10.00 -1.17
C ILE A 218 -1.62 -10.11 -2.51
N VAL A 219 -1.74 -11.27 -3.15
CA VAL A 219 -1.21 -11.52 -4.50
C VAL A 219 -2.29 -11.32 -5.55
N ALA A 220 -1.89 -11.13 -6.80
CA ALA A 220 -2.76 -10.96 -7.97
C ALA A 220 -3.92 -11.96 -8.02
N GLY A 221 -5.08 -11.48 -8.50
CA GLY A 221 -6.33 -12.25 -8.58
C GLY A 221 -7.06 -12.42 -7.25
N ASN A 222 -6.67 -11.71 -6.22
CA ASN A 222 -7.31 -11.76 -4.90
C ASN A 222 -7.67 -10.36 -4.41
N GLN A 223 -8.68 -10.32 -3.53
CA GLN A 223 -9.06 -9.14 -2.78
C GLN A 223 -9.21 -9.43 -1.30
N ARG A 224 -9.16 -8.37 -0.51
CA ARG A 224 -9.42 -8.42 0.92
C ARG A 224 -10.16 -7.18 1.38
N SER A 225 -11.17 -7.36 2.20
CA SER A 225 -11.80 -6.26 2.91
C SER A 225 -11.03 -5.94 4.19
N TYR A 226 -11.01 -4.68 4.54
CA TYR A 226 -10.52 -4.19 5.81
C TYR A 226 -11.63 -3.42 6.53
N SER A 227 -11.76 -3.62 7.82
CA SER A 227 -12.68 -2.86 8.68
C SER A 227 -11.92 -2.32 9.88
N GLU A 228 -12.09 -1.04 10.18
CA GLU A 228 -11.47 -0.36 11.33
C GLU A 228 -11.76 -1.08 12.65
N ASN A 229 -12.93 -1.69 12.78
CA ASN A 229 -13.35 -2.38 14.01
C ASN A 229 -12.96 -3.85 14.06
N LYS A 230 -12.92 -4.54 12.90
CA LYS A 230 -12.73 -6.00 12.81
C LYS A 230 -11.36 -6.41 12.25
N GLY A 231 -10.59 -5.45 11.71
CA GLY A 231 -9.33 -5.73 11.01
C GLY A 231 -9.54 -6.31 9.60
N LEU A 232 -8.58 -7.11 9.16
CA LEU A 232 -8.59 -7.72 7.83
C LEU A 232 -9.58 -8.89 7.75
N GLY A 233 -10.41 -8.86 6.72
CA GLY A 233 -11.37 -9.92 6.39
C GLY A 233 -10.70 -11.13 5.75
N ILE A 234 -11.50 -12.06 5.26
CA ILE A 234 -11.02 -13.24 4.54
C ILE A 234 -10.52 -12.87 3.14
N LEU A 235 -9.50 -13.58 2.67
CA LEU A 235 -9.02 -13.46 1.30
C LEU A 235 -10.05 -14.08 0.34
N GLN A 236 -10.39 -13.35 -0.72
CA GLN A 236 -11.35 -13.76 -1.73
C GLN A 236 -10.71 -13.67 -3.11
N LYS A 237 -11.00 -14.65 -3.97
CA LYS A 237 -10.61 -14.58 -5.38
C LYS A 237 -11.50 -13.61 -6.13
N VAL A 238 -10.89 -12.85 -7.04
CA VAL A 238 -11.59 -11.91 -7.93
C VAL A 238 -11.09 -12.06 -9.36
N GLU A 239 -11.91 -11.61 -10.28
CA GLU A 239 -11.55 -11.50 -11.69
C GLU A 239 -11.03 -10.07 -11.93
N PRO A 240 -9.74 -9.89 -12.28
CA PRO A 240 -9.15 -8.56 -12.47
C PRO A 240 -9.94 -7.68 -13.44
N GLU A 241 -10.44 -8.28 -14.52
CA GLU A 241 -11.19 -7.58 -15.56
C GLU A 241 -12.50 -6.97 -15.03
N LYS A 242 -13.12 -7.59 -14.03
CA LYS A 242 -14.32 -7.03 -13.39
C LYS A 242 -13.99 -5.88 -12.45
N ILE A 243 -12.87 -5.97 -11.76
CA ILE A 243 -12.42 -4.92 -10.83
C ILE A 243 -12.08 -3.64 -11.58
N SER A 244 -11.43 -3.74 -12.75
CA SER A 244 -11.01 -2.60 -13.57
C SER A 244 -12.02 -2.19 -14.67
N ALA A 245 -13.17 -2.87 -14.78
CA ALA A 245 -14.16 -2.58 -15.81
C ALA A 245 -14.66 -1.13 -15.82
N TRP A 246 -14.70 -0.50 -14.65
CA TRP A 246 -15.12 0.89 -14.47
C TRP A 246 -14.20 1.89 -15.20
N ILE A 247 -12.91 1.58 -15.39
CA ILE A 247 -11.95 2.41 -16.15
C ILE A 247 -12.44 2.60 -17.58
N ASN A 248 -13.08 1.56 -18.15
CA ASN A 248 -13.67 1.58 -19.47
C ASN A 248 -15.16 1.99 -19.46
N GLY A 249 -15.65 2.55 -18.36
CA GLY A 249 -17.04 3.00 -18.22
C GLY A 249 -18.04 1.85 -18.07
N HIS A 250 -17.63 0.65 -17.66
CA HIS A 250 -18.49 -0.50 -17.50
C HIS A 250 -18.64 -0.94 -16.05
N LEU A 251 -19.84 -1.30 -15.66
CA LEU A 251 -20.16 -1.93 -14.37
C LEU A 251 -20.57 -3.38 -14.64
N VAL A 252 -19.82 -4.33 -14.11
CA VAL A 252 -20.02 -5.77 -14.34
C VAL A 252 -20.56 -6.41 -13.07
N PHE A 253 -21.76 -6.98 -13.18
CA PHE A 253 -22.42 -7.69 -12.09
C PHE A 253 -22.55 -9.17 -12.39
N THR A 254 -22.23 -10.02 -11.43
CA THR A 254 -22.37 -11.48 -11.54
C THR A 254 -23.06 -11.99 -10.30
N HIS A 255 -24.31 -12.46 -10.43
CA HIS A 255 -25.14 -12.93 -9.32
C HIS A 255 -25.23 -11.91 -8.16
N ALA A 256 -25.32 -10.61 -8.50
CA ALA A 256 -25.44 -9.53 -7.55
C ALA A 256 -26.90 -9.29 -7.15
N SER A 257 -27.14 -8.93 -5.90
CA SER A 257 -28.47 -8.51 -5.48
C SER A 257 -28.83 -7.16 -6.12
N LEU A 258 -30.10 -6.91 -6.40
CA LEU A 258 -30.55 -5.62 -6.95
C LEU A 258 -30.16 -4.47 -6.02
N SER A 259 -30.14 -4.69 -4.70
CA SER A 259 -29.65 -3.66 -3.77
C SER A 259 -28.17 -3.33 -3.97
N ASP A 260 -27.32 -4.32 -4.25
CA ASP A 260 -25.89 -4.09 -4.48
C ASP A 260 -25.67 -3.38 -5.83
N VAL A 261 -26.41 -3.80 -6.86
CA VAL A 261 -26.38 -3.15 -8.19
C VAL A 261 -26.78 -1.69 -8.08
N ILE A 262 -27.86 -1.41 -7.37
CA ILE A 262 -28.37 -0.04 -7.16
C ILE A 262 -27.36 0.78 -6.33
N GLY A 263 -26.84 0.23 -5.25
CA GLY A 263 -25.84 0.91 -4.44
C GLY A 263 -24.58 1.26 -5.24
N GLU A 264 -24.21 0.43 -6.23
CA GLU A 264 -23.12 0.76 -7.16
C GLU A 264 -23.51 1.87 -8.13
N LEU A 265 -24.73 1.83 -8.72
CA LEU A 265 -25.21 2.87 -9.64
C LEU A 265 -25.39 4.23 -8.97
N GLU A 266 -25.83 4.30 -7.74
CA GLU A 266 -25.94 5.54 -6.95
C GLU A 266 -24.57 6.22 -6.74
N ARG A 267 -23.46 5.51 -6.89
CA ARG A 267 -22.12 6.13 -6.86
C ARG A 267 -21.85 6.99 -8.10
N TYR A 268 -22.38 6.57 -9.25
CA TYR A 268 -22.13 7.22 -10.56
C TYR A 268 -23.18 8.24 -10.94
N HIS A 269 -24.32 8.23 -10.26
CA HIS A 269 -25.44 9.10 -10.56
C HIS A 269 -25.95 9.77 -9.29
N ASP A 270 -26.24 11.06 -9.37
CA ASP A 270 -26.88 11.81 -8.28
C ASP A 270 -28.37 11.49 -8.22
N VAL A 271 -28.68 10.25 -7.85
CA VAL A 271 -30.04 9.70 -7.73
C VAL A 271 -30.17 8.85 -6.48
N HIS A 272 -31.40 8.65 -6.03
CA HIS A 272 -31.72 7.83 -4.88
C HIS A 272 -32.83 6.86 -5.21
N PHE A 273 -32.57 5.56 -5.04
CA PHE A 273 -33.54 4.53 -5.32
C PHE A 273 -34.38 4.19 -4.08
N ILE A 274 -35.69 4.05 -4.29
CA ILE A 274 -36.65 3.69 -3.24
C ILE A 274 -37.33 2.38 -3.59
N PHE A 275 -37.12 1.37 -2.77
CA PHE A 275 -37.81 0.07 -2.88
C PHE A 275 -39.11 0.12 -2.13
N TYR A 276 -40.24 0.08 -2.85
CA TYR A 276 -41.56 -0.07 -2.21
C TYR A 276 -41.86 -1.51 -1.79
N ASP A 277 -41.26 -2.48 -2.45
CA ASP A 277 -41.24 -3.89 -2.02
C ASP A 277 -39.82 -4.29 -1.64
N LYS A 278 -39.59 -4.60 -0.34
CA LYS A 278 -38.28 -5.01 0.18
C LYS A 278 -37.74 -6.29 -0.44
N ASN A 279 -38.61 -7.14 -1.04
CA ASN A 279 -38.14 -8.36 -1.69
C ASN A 279 -37.45 -8.07 -3.02
N LEU A 280 -37.78 -6.95 -3.69
CA LEU A 280 -37.08 -6.53 -4.91
C LEU A 280 -35.58 -6.33 -4.67
N ALA A 281 -35.18 -5.84 -3.50
CA ALA A 281 -33.79 -5.64 -3.14
C ALA A 281 -32.96 -6.93 -3.22
N LYS A 282 -33.59 -8.09 -3.09
CA LYS A 282 -32.95 -9.43 -3.09
C LYS A 282 -32.95 -10.11 -4.47
N GLU A 283 -33.63 -9.52 -5.46
CA GLU A 283 -33.62 -10.08 -6.82
C GLU A 283 -32.18 -10.12 -7.35
N ILE A 284 -31.82 -11.21 -8.02
CA ILE A 284 -30.45 -11.45 -8.47
C ILE A 284 -30.33 -11.05 -9.94
N LEU A 285 -29.34 -10.24 -10.22
CA LEU A 285 -29.02 -9.75 -11.54
C LEU A 285 -27.60 -10.14 -11.96
N SER A 286 -27.44 -10.34 -13.26
CA SER A 286 -26.13 -10.46 -13.91
C SER A 286 -26.17 -9.67 -15.20
N GLY A 287 -25.12 -8.93 -15.49
CA GLY A 287 -25.02 -8.13 -16.70
C GLY A 287 -23.90 -7.10 -16.66
N THR A 288 -23.66 -6.47 -17.79
CA THR A 288 -22.74 -5.35 -17.93
C THR A 288 -23.51 -4.11 -18.34
N PHE A 289 -23.33 -3.02 -17.60
CA PHE A 289 -24.01 -1.77 -17.81
C PHE A 289 -22.99 -0.65 -18.01
N ASN A 290 -23.38 0.38 -18.77
CA ASN A 290 -22.59 1.59 -18.90
C ASN A 290 -22.76 2.44 -17.64
N SER A 291 -21.64 2.89 -17.06
CA SER A 291 -21.62 3.71 -15.83
C SER A 291 -22.18 5.13 -16.06
N SER A 292 -22.14 5.65 -17.29
CA SER A 292 -22.52 7.03 -17.61
C SER A 292 -24.00 7.21 -17.97
N ASP A 293 -24.73 6.12 -18.33
CA ASP A 293 -26.14 6.20 -18.75
C ASP A 293 -27.02 5.24 -17.94
N LEU A 294 -27.85 5.83 -17.10
CA LEU A 294 -28.78 5.11 -16.24
C LEU A 294 -30.04 4.61 -16.98
N ASN A 295 -30.44 5.24 -18.08
CA ASN A 295 -31.70 4.93 -18.72
C ASN A 295 -31.79 3.52 -19.31
N PRO A 296 -30.74 2.99 -19.98
CA PRO A 296 -30.74 1.61 -20.44
C PRO A 296 -30.88 0.59 -19.29
N PHE A 297 -30.27 0.88 -18.12
CA PHE A 297 -30.43 0.04 -16.95
C PHE A 297 -31.87 0.04 -16.44
N LEU A 298 -32.50 1.21 -16.31
CA LEU A 298 -33.89 1.31 -15.86
C LEU A 298 -34.83 0.57 -16.80
N HIS A 299 -34.64 0.70 -18.11
CA HIS A 299 -35.43 -0.03 -19.11
C HIS A 299 -35.21 -1.55 -19.02
N ALA A 300 -33.97 -1.98 -18.85
CA ALA A 300 -33.65 -3.40 -18.64
C ALA A 300 -34.35 -3.96 -17.40
N LEU A 301 -34.37 -3.22 -16.29
CA LEU A 301 -35.06 -3.64 -15.07
C LEU A 301 -36.56 -3.89 -15.30
N GLU A 302 -37.25 -2.98 -16.01
CA GLU A 302 -38.69 -3.15 -16.33
C GLU A 302 -38.95 -4.31 -17.30
N THR A 303 -37.97 -4.66 -18.13
CA THR A 303 -38.06 -5.79 -19.04
C THR A 303 -37.79 -7.13 -18.35
N MET A 304 -36.83 -7.16 -17.44
CA MET A 304 -36.39 -8.40 -16.77
C MET A 304 -37.22 -8.76 -15.55
N LEU A 305 -37.75 -7.76 -14.85
CA LEU A 305 -38.48 -7.92 -13.60
C LEU A 305 -39.91 -7.38 -13.76
N PRO A 306 -40.90 -7.96 -13.04
CA PRO A 306 -42.28 -7.46 -13.02
C PRO A 306 -42.38 -6.19 -12.17
N ILE A 307 -41.70 -5.11 -12.59
CA ILE A 307 -41.64 -3.86 -11.86
C ILE A 307 -42.00 -2.67 -12.74
N GLN A 308 -42.42 -1.60 -12.11
CA GLN A 308 -42.57 -0.28 -12.69
C GLN A 308 -41.52 0.65 -12.08
N VAL A 309 -40.81 1.35 -12.94
CA VAL A 309 -39.84 2.38 -12.55
C VAL A 309 -40.50 3.76 -12.71
N LYS A 310 -40.52 4.54 -11.63
CA LYS A 310 -41.03 5.92 -11.69
C LYS A 310 -39.91 6.87 -11.24
N ARG A 311 -39.53 7.79 -12.14
CA ARG A 311 -38.52 8.80 -11.83
C ARG A 311 -39.17 10.13 -11.47
N ASN A 312 -38.83 10.67 -10.29
CA ASN A 312 -39.25 11.96 -9.79
C ASN A 312 -38.01 12.79 -9.42
N GLY A 313 -37.44 13.48 -10.42
CA GLY A 313 -36.17 14.20 -10.24
C GLY A 313 -35.01 13.26 -9.94
N GLN A 314 -34.41 13.39 -8.76
CA GLN A 314 -33.32 12.54 -8.27
C GLN A 314 -33.83 11.24 -7.62
N GLN A 315 -35.13 11.13 -7.30
CA GLN A 315 -35.69 9.90 -6.73
C GLN A 315 -36.18 8.95 -7.81
N ILE A 316 -35.83 7.67 -7.68
CA ILE A 316 -36.27 6.58 -8.56
C ILE A 316 -36.98 5.53 -7.72
N GLU A 317 -38.27 5.42 -7.93
CA GLU A 317 -39.15 4.49 -7.21
C GLU A 317 -39.23 3.16 -7.98
N LEU A 318 -39.01 2.05 -7.29
CA LEU A 318 -39.17 0.71 -7.81
C LEU A 318 -40.39 0.05 -7.14
N ARG A 319 -41.41 -0.22 -7.95
CA ARG A 319 -42.66 -0.81 -7.49
C ARG A 319 -42.90 -2.13 -8.25
N ARG A 320 -43.34 -3.17 -7.57
CA ARG A 320 -43.77 -4.38 -8.23
C ARG A 320 -45.12 -4.15 -8.92
N TRP A 321 -45.29 -4.71 -10.11
CA TRP A 321 -46.61 -4.73 -10.73
C TRP A 321 -47.57 -5.52 -9.82
N VAL A 322 -48.64 -4.87 -9.37
CA VAL A 322 -49.75 -5.57 -8.72
C VAL A 322 -50.63 -6.08 -9.85
N ARG A 323 -50.67 -7.41 -10.07
CA ARG A 323 -51.66 -8.05 -10.94
C ARG A 323 -53.02 -8.05 -10.27
#